data_6a2260fd2d11d6f43420736406e887d1
#
_entry.id   6a2260fd2d11d6f43420736406e887d1
#
_cell.length_a   1.000
_cell.length_b   1.000
_cell.length_c   1.000
_cell.angle_alpha   90.00
_cell.angle_beta   90.00
_cell.angle_gamma   90.00
#
_symmetry.space_group_name_H-M   'P 1'
#
loop_
_entity.id
_entity.type
_entity.pdbx_description
1 polymer ?
#
loop_
_entity_poly.entity_id
_entity_poly.type
_entity_poly.pdbx_seq_one_letter_code
_entity_poly.pdbx_strand_id
1 'polypeptide(L)'
;MHALIPEAEANPEAWLADIASRAERRETLCADGGMVWHIWGEGEPLVLLHGGHGAWNHWCRNVEPLAEAGFRVIVADLPGLGDSADPGPPYTADGLAEIVHYGIKTLVPAEEPVHLCGFSFGSVVGAAVAELLGPSLGSFNIVGAAGFGPRERGPDQMIKIHPDMEADELRDAAANNMGWLMLGDPENVGELAIHIQRSNSLRARTLSRPISMTMRLMEALENILGPVNAVWGDLDRTTAGTLEMRIDMLKDERPDARIEIIEGAGHWTQYEAADRYNELLVEMICGK
;
A
#
# COMPACT_ATOMS: atom_id res chain seq x y z
N MET A 1 19.13 -0.46 7.99
CA MET A 1 19.87 0.32 6.97
C MET A 1 19.35 -0.17 5.63
N HIS A 2 18.78 0.71 4.81
CA HIS A 2 18.27 0.34 3.48
C HIS A 2 19.45 -0.08 2.60
N ALA A 3 19.51 -1.34 2.23
CA ALA A 3 20.47 -1.79 1.23
C ALA A 3 19.77 -1.80 -0.13
N LEU A 4 20.32 -1.07 -1.10
CA LEU A 4 19.94 -1.23 -2.50
C LEU A 4 20.24 -2.67 -2.93
N ILE A 5 19.34 -3.27 -3.68
CA ILE A 5 19.50 -4.65 -4.21
C ILE A 5 20.20 -4.54 -5.56
N PRO A 6 21.48 -4.91 -5.68
CA PRO A 6 22.28 -4.64 -6.89
C PRO A 6 21.63 -5.16 -8.19
N GLU A 7 21.01 -6.33 -8.16
CA GLU A 7 20.33 -6.93 -9.33
C GLU A 7 19.09 -6.14 -9.73
N ALA A 8 18.34 -5.65 -8.74
CA ALA A 8 17.15 -4.84 -8.96
C ALA A 8 17.50 -3.44 -9.50
N GLU A 9 18.59 -2.86 -9.00
CA GLU A 9 19.10 -1.56 -9.49
C GLU A 9 19.68 -1.68 -10.91
N ALA A 10 20.33 -2.80 -11.26
CA ALA A 10 20.89 -3.02 -12.58
C ALA A 10 19.82 -3.22 -13.67
N ASN A 11 18.71 -3.88 -13.35
CA ASN A 11 17.61 -4.12 -14.28
C ASN A 11 16.27 -4.25 -13.54
N PRO A 12 15.63 -3.12 -13.16
CA PRO A 12 14.38 -3.10 -12.40
C PRO A 12 13.24 -3.89 -13.04
N GLU A 13 13.09 -3.78 -14.37
CA GLU A 13 12.02 -4.46 -15.11
C GLU A 13 12.18 -5.97 -15.06
N ALA A 14 13.38 -6.49 -15.34
CA ALA A 14 13.64 -7.92 -15.30
C ALA A 14 13.50 -8.48 -13.87
N TRP A 15 13.96 -7.75 -12.87
CA TRP A 15 13.86 -8.15 -11.48
C TRP A 15 12.40 -8.23 -11.01
N LEU A 16 11.58 -7.22 -11.33
CA LEU A 16 10.14 -7.24 -11.02
C LEU A 16 9.41 -8.34 -11.79
N ALA A 17 9.75 -8.56 -13.06
CA ALA A 17 9.18 -9.64 -13.88
C ALA A 17 9.50 -11.02 -13.30
N ASP A 18 10.70 -11.21 -12.77
CA ASP A 18 11.12 -12.45 -12.11
C ASP A 18 10.30 -12.72 -10.85
N ILE A 19 10.09 -11.72 -9.97
CA ILE A 19 9.21 -11.85 -8.79
C ILE A 19 7.77 -12.15 -9.24
N ALA A 20 7.25 -11.41 -10.21
CA ALA A 20 5.89 -11.60 -10.72
C ALA A 20 5.67 -12.99 -11.35
N SER A 21 6.72 -13.58 -11.95
CA SER A 21 6.67 -14.91 -12.57
C SER A 21 6.42 -16.05 -11.55
N ARG A 22 6.71 -15.80 -10.28
CA ARG A 22 6.47 -16.75 -9.17
C ARG A 22 5.09 -16.57 -8.53
N ALA A 23 4.33 -15.54 -8.93
CA ALA A 23 2.96 -15.35 -8.46
C ALA A 23 1.95 -16.14 -9.30
N GLU A 24 0.91 -16.63 -8.66
CA GLU A 24 -0.32 -16.99 -9.34
C GLU A 24 -1.10 -15.70 -9.64
N ARG A 25 -1.30 -15.38 -10.95
CA ARG A 25 -2.11 -14.24 -11.35
C ARG A 25 -3.58 -14.64 -11.46
N ARG A 26 -4.46 -13.90 -10.80
CA ARG A 26 -5.92 -14.06 -10.80
C ARG A 26 -6.62 -12.78 -11.22
N GLU A 27 -7.85 -12.93 -11.69
CA GLU A 27 -8.73 -11.79 -11.98
C GLU A 27 -10.10 -12.01 -11.34
N THR A 28 -10.68 -10.92 -10.82
CA THR A 28 -12.06 -10.84 -10.33
C THR A 28 -12.79 -9.70 -11.02
N LEU A 29 -14.10 -9.62 -10.91
CA LEU A 29 -14.88 -8.58 -11.61
C LEU A 29 -14.51 -7.16 -11.15
N CYS A 30 -14.32 -6.26 -12.12
CA CYS A 30 -14.17 -4.83 -11.93
C CYS A 30 -14.76 -4.11 -13.13
N ALA A 31 -15.94 -3.52 -13.00
CA ALA A 31 -16.70 -2.93 -14.11
C ALA A 31 -16.81 -3.88 -15.32
N ASP A 32 -16.45 -3.41 -16.51
CA ASP A 32 -16.44 -4.21 -17.74
C ASP A 32 -15.16 -5.04 -17.94
N GLY A 33 -14.30 -5.13 -16.91
CA GLY A 33 -13.01 -5.84 -16.97
C GLY A 33 -12.69 -6.59 -15.68
N GLY A 34 -11.39 -6.86 -15.47
CA GLY A 34 -10.87 -7.58 -14.33
C GLY A 34 -10.13 -6.69 -13.32
N MET A 35 -10.30 -6.95 -12.04
CA MET A 35 -9.37 -6.53 -10.99
C MET A 35 -8.28 -7.59 -10.88
N VAL A 36 -7.02 -7.20 -10.97
CA VAL A 36 -5.88 -8.09 -10.98
C VAL A 36 -5.33 -8.33 -9.59
N TRP A 37 -5.00 -9.58 -9.34
CA TRP A 37 -4.42 -10.06 -8.10
C TRP A 37 -3.19 -10.90 -8.40
N HIS A 38 -2.18 -10.76 -7.55
CA HIS A 38 -0.96 -11.56 -7.57
C HIS A 38 -0.87 -12.31 -6.23
N ILE A 39 -0.65 -13.63 -6.28
CA ILE A 39 -0.69 -14.49 -5.09
C ILE A 39 0.62 -15.26 -4.97
N TRP A 40 1.27 -15.16 -3.81
CA TRP A 40 2.48 -15.92 -3.45
C TRP A 40 2.24 -16.75 -2.20
N GLY A 41 2.88 -17.89 -2.12
CA GLY A 41 2.85 -18.76 -0.94
C GLY A 41 1.52 -19.42 -0.68
N GLU A 42 1.46 -20.11 0.45
CA GLU A 42 0.29 -20.84 0.97
C GLU A 42 0.14 -20.53 2.47
N GLY A 43 -1.06 -20.73 3.02
CA GLY A 43 -1.35 -20.50 4.44
C GLY A 43 -2.40 -19.44 4.69
N GLU A 44 -2.32 -18.73 5.82
CA GLU A 44 -3.30 -17.71 6.19
C GLU A 44 -3.34 -16.55 5.20
N PRO A 45 -4.53 -16.09 4.78
CA PRO A 45 -4.66 -15.03 3.80
C PRO A 45 -4.18 -13.67 4.34
N LEU A 46 -3.17 -13.11 3.68
CA LEU A 46 -2.68 -11.75 3.92
C LEU A 46 -2.89 -10.92 2.65
N VAL A 47 -3.88 -10.03 2.68
CA VAL A 47 -4.22 -9.15 1.56
C VAL A 47 -3.48 -7.83 1.69
N LEU A 48 -2.73 -7.44 0.66
CA LEU A 48 -1.94 -6.21 0.62
C LEU A 48 -2.52 -5.23 -0.40
N LEU A 49 -2.82 -4.01 0.04
CA LEU A 49 -3.36 -2.91 -0.76
C LEU A 49 -2.32 -1.80 -0.89
N HIS A 50 -1.95 -1.45 -2.11
CA HIS A 50 -0.89 -0.47 -2.40
C HIS A 50 -1.35 0.98 -2.23
N GLY A 51 -0.39 1.91 -2.24
CA GLY A 51 -0.63 3.36 -2.18
C GLY A 51 -1.16 3.98 -3.47
N GLY A 52 -1.43 5.28 -3.44
CA GLY A 52 -1.85 6.03 -4.63
C GLY A 52 -0.82 5.96 -5.75
N HIS A 53 -1.29 5.95 -7.02
CA HIS A 53 -0.45 5.73 -8.20
C HIS A 53 0.44 4.49 -8.10
N GLY A 54 0.00 3.44 -7.38
CA GLY A 54 0.73 2.22 -7.14
C GLY A 54 0.21 1.03 -7.96
N ALA A 55 0.83 -0.10 -7.71
CA ALA A 55 0.46 -1.42 -8.16
C ALA A 55 1.02 -2.46 -7.16
N TRP A 56 0.87 -3.76 -7.44
CA TRP A 56 1.42 -4.83 -6.61
C TRP A 56 2.90 -4.61 -6.22
N ASN A 57 3.67 -3.97 -7.11
CA ASN A 57 5.11 -3.74 -6.94
C ASN A 57 5.48 -2.74 -5.83
N HIS A 58 4.51 -2.05 -5.21
CA HIS A 58 4.73 -1.34 -3.95
C HIS A 58 5.10 -2.29 -2.80
N TRP A 59 4.87 -3.58 -2.98
CA TRP A 59 5.14 -4.66 -2.04
C TRP A 59 6.25 -5.61 -2.51
N CYS A 60 7.02 -5.24 -3.55
CA CYS A 60 8.00 -6.11 -4.19
C CYS A 60 9.11 -6.64 -3.27
N ARG A 61 9.38 -5.97 -2.14
CA ARG A 61 10.33 -6.39 -1.11
C ARG A 61 9.69 -7.15 0.05
N ASN A 62 8.38 -7.38 -0.01
CA ASN A 62 7.60 -7.95 1.09
C ASN A 62 6.95 -9.28 0.71
N VAL A 63 6.55 -9.44 -0.56
CA VAL A 63 5.72 -10.58 -0.99
C VAL A 63 6.38 -11.93 -0.71
N GLU A 64 7.64 -12.10 -1.06
CA GLU A 64 8.35 -13.37 -0.84
C GLU A 64 8.69 -13.63 0.63
N PRO A 65 9.29 -12.66 1.38
CA PRO A 65 9.53 -12.87 2.81
C PRO A 65 8.27 -13.17 3.62
N LEU A 66 7.13 -12.54 3.29
CA LEU A 66 5.86 -12.82 3.96
C LEU A 66 5.29 -14.20 3.55
N ALA A 67 5.47 -14.61 2.29
CA ALA A 67 5.11 -15.96 1.84
C ALA A 67 5.97 -17.03 2.55
N GLU A 68 7.28 -16.79 2.68
CA GLU A 68 8.20 -17.65 3.44
C GLU A 68 7.86 -17.70 4.93
N ALA A 69 7.27 -16.63 5.48
CA ALA A 69 6.77 -16.60 6.86
C ALA A 69 5.47 -17.41 7.06
N GLY A 70 4.91 -18.01 5.99
CA GLY A 70 3.77 -18.91 6.04
C GLY A 70 2.42 -18.27 5.71
N PHE A 71 2.41 -17.09 5.06
CA PHE A 71 1.19 -16.46 4.58
C PHE A 71 0.92 -16.79 3.11
N ARG A 72 -0.35 -16.89 2.77
CA ARG A 72 -0.82 -16.74 1.40
C ARG A 72 -0.97 -15.24 1.13
N VAL A 73 0.06 -14.64 0.52
CA VAL A 73 0.15 -13.21 0.26
C VAL A 73 -0.61 -12.86 -1.02
N ILE A 74 -1.70 -12.12 -0.89
CA ILE A 74 -2.64 -11.76 -1.96
C ILE A 74 -2.53 -10.25 -2.20
N VAL A 75 -1.87 -9.84 -3.26
CA VAL A 75 -1.63 -8.42 -3.56
C VAL A 75 -2.57 -7.95 -4.66
N ALA A 76 -3.32 -6.91 -4.37
CA ALA A 76 -4.23 -6.29 -5.33
C ALA A 76 -3.49 -5.27 -6.20
N ASP A 77 -3.83 -5.21 -7.49
CA ASP A 77 -3.80 -3.96 -8.22
C ASP A 77 -5.17 -3.30 -7.99
N LEU A 78 -5.21 -2.19 -7.24
CA LEU A 78 -6.49 -1.54 -6.90
C LEU A 78 -7.22 -1.05 -8.15
N PRO A 79 -8.58 -0.98 -8.15
CA PRO A 79 -9.35 -0.61 -9.33
C PRO A 79 -8.87 0.72 -9.96
N GLY A 80 -8.63 0.69 -11.28
CA GLY A 80 -8.09 1.81 -12.05
C GLY A 80 -6.59 2.09 -11.86
N LEU A 81 -5.86 1.19 -11.20
CA LEU A 81 -4.42 1.27 -10.94
C LEU A 81 -3.76 -0.05 -11.37
N GLY A 82 -2.45 -0.02 -11.62
CA GLY A 82 -1.73 -1.19 -12.13
C GLY A 82 -2.37 -1.75 -13.40
N ASP A 83 -2.60 -3.04 -13.41
CA ASP A 83 -3.23 -3.78 -14.53
C ASP A 83 -4.75 -3.97 -14.37
N SER A 84 -5.34 -3.49 -13.25
CA SER A 84 -6.78 -3.58 -13.01
C SER A 84 -7.59 -2.63 -13.88
N ALA A 85 -8.78 -3.07 -14.29
CA ALA A 85 -9.72 -2.24 -15.03
C ALA A 85 -10.12 -0.99 -14.24
N ASP A 86 -10.48 0.06 -14.97
CA ASP A 86 -10.96 1.32 -14.40
C ASP A 86 -12.48 1.24 -14.19
N PRO A 87 -12.97 1.37 -12.93
CA PRO A 87 -14.41 1.38 -12.68
C PRO A 87 -15.11 2.66 -13.15
N GLY A 88 -14.35 3.68 -13.52
CA GLY A 88 -14.88 5.00 -13.87
C GLY A 88 -15.33 5.83 -12.65
N PRO A 89 -15.49 7.16 -12.84
CA PRO A 89 -15.97 8.02 -11.78
C PRO A 89 -17.48 7.82 -11.48
N PRO A 90 -17.94 8.14 -10.25
CA PRO A 90 -17.16 8.77 -9.18
C PRO A 90 -16.30 7.79 -8.41
N TYR A 91 -15.03 8.16 -8.16
CA TYR A 91 -14.13 7.37 -7.33
C TYR A 91 -14.36 7.72 -5.86
N THR A 92 -14.77 6.73 -5.07
CA THR A 92 -14.93 6.83 -3.60
C THR A 92 -14.23 5.67 -2.91
N ALA A 93 -13.85 5.83 -1.65
CA ALA A 93 -13.27 4.75 -0.88
C ALA A 93 -14.21 3.53 -0.82
N ASP A 94 -15.50 3.78 -0.55
CA ASP A 94 -16.51 2.72 -0.43
C ASP A 94 -16.75 1.99 -1.75
N GLY A 95 -16.88 2.71 -2.87
CA GLY A 95 -17.07 2.08 -4.17
C GLY A 95 -15.87 1.23 -4.61
N LEU A 96 -14.64 1.67 -4.31
CA LEU A 96 -13.45 0.86 -4.55
C LEU A 96 -13.39 -0.33 -3.59
N ALA A 97 -13.79 -0.14 -2.33
CA ALA A 97 -13.81 -1.20 -1.33
C ALA A 97 -14.80 -2.32 -1.66
N GLU A 98 -15.96 -2.02 -2.22
CA GLU A 98 -16.94 -3.03 -2.68
C GLU A 98 -16.32 -3.96 -3.73
N ILE A 99 -15.57 -3.42 -4.69
CA ILE A 99 -14.88 -4.20 -5.73
C ILE A 99 -13.79 -5.08 -5.10
N VAL A 100 -12.96 -4.50 -4.23
CA VAL A 100 -11.89 -5.22 -3.51
C VAL A 100 -12.48 -6.33 -2.64
N HIS A 101 -13.52 -6.03 -1.86
CA HIS A 101 -14.19 -7.01 -1.00
C HIS A 101 -14.80 -8.17 -1.80
N TYR A 102 -15.46 -7.87 -2.93
CA TYR A 102 -15.95 -8.90 -3.84
C TYR A 102 -14.81 -9.82 -4.33
N GLY A 103 -13.67 -9.23 -4.69
CA GLY A 103 -12.48 -9.97 -5.10
C GLY A 103 -11.95 -10.87 -3.98
N ILE A 104 -11.82 -10.35 -2.76
CA ILE A 104 -11.39 -11.13 -1.59
C ILE A 104 -12.33 -12.32 -1.36
N LYS A 105 -13.64 -12.10 -1.37
CA LYS A 105 -14.63 -13.19 -1.19
C LYS A 105 -14.62 -14.22 -2.31
N THR A 106 -14.13 -13.87 -3.49
CA THR A 106 -13.96 -14.80 -4.61
C THR A 106 -12.71 -15.68 -4.46
N LEU A 107 -11.64 -15.11 -3.85
CA LEU A 107 -10.33 -15.75 -3.75
C LEU A 107 -10.10 -16.48 -2.43
N VAL A 108 -10.78 -16.05 -1.37
CA VAL A 108 -10.57 -16.56 0.00
C VAL A 108 -11.83 -17.29 0.47
N PRO A 109 -11.70 -18.54 0.93
CA PRO A 109 -12.80 -19.29 1.56
C PRO A 109 -13.41 -18.51 2.74
N ALA A 110 -14.73 -18.61 2.91
CA ALA A 110 -15.46 -17.80 3.89
C ALA A 110 -15.09 -18.11 5.36
N GLU A 111 -14.55 -19.30 5.61
CA GLU A 111 -14.11 -19.79 6.92
C GLU A 111 -12.69 -19.33 7.30
N GLU A 112 -11.91 -18.81 6.35
CA GLU A 112 -10.56 -18.33 6.59
C GLU A 112 -10.58 -16.86 7.02
N PRO A 113 -9.98 -16.50 8.17
CA PRO A 113 -9.83 -15.10 8.54
C PRO A 113 -8.88 -14.38 7.58
N VAL A 114 -9.21 -13.14 7.21
CA VAL A 114 -8.39 -12.34 6.32
C VAL A 114 -7.60 -11.32 7.11
N HIS A 115 -6.27 -11.38 7.03
CA HIS A 115 -5.41 -10.30 7.47
C HIS A 115 -5.29 -9.27 6.33
N LEU A 116 -5.62 -8.03 6.61
CA LEU A 116 -5.61 -6.95 5.63
C LEU A 116 -4.52 -5.94 5.97
N CYS A 117 -3.73 -5.55 4.97
CA CYS A 117 -2.73 -4.50 5.13
C CYS A 117 -2.89 -3.43 4.04
N GLY A 118 -2.97 -2.16 4.44
CA GLY A 118 -3.11 -1.02 3.54
C GLY A 118 -1.95 -0.04 3.66
N PHE A 119 -1.36 0.32 2.51
CA PHE A 119 -0.34 1.38 2.43
C PHE A 119 -0.95 2.69 1.95
N SER A 120 -0.73 3.78 2.70
CA SER A 120 -1.11 5.14 2.29
C SER A 120 -2.58 5.22 1.81
N PHE A 121 -2.86 5.47 0.54
CA PHE A 121 -4.20 5.40 -0.07
C PHE A 121 -4.87 4.04 0.17
N GLY A 122 -4.11 2.94 0.08
CA GLY A 122 -4.60 1.60 0.35
C GLY A 122 -5.11 1.41 1.77
N SER A 123 -4.69 2.23 2.75
CA SER A 123 -5.24 2.19 4.11
C SER A 123 -6.65 2.77 4.18
N VAL A 124 -6.98 3.75 3.34
CA VAL A 124 -8.32 4.35 3.28
C VAL A 124 -9.31 3.39 2.64
N VAL A 125 -8.94 2.79 1.51
CA VAL A 125 -9.75 1.74 0.86
C VAL A 125 -9.83 0.52 1.77
N GLY A 126 -8.71 0.12 2.38
CA GLY A 126 -8.62 -1.01 3.31
C GLY A 126 -9.51 -0.86 4.55
N ALA A 127 -9.66 0.35 5.08
CA ALA A 127 -10.56 0.60 6.20
C ALA A 127 -12.02 0.28 5.83
N ALA A 128 -12.48 0.73 4.67
CA ALA A 128 -13.81 0.39 4.17
C ALA A 128 -13.96 -1.12 3.85
N VAL A 129 -12.90 -1.77 3.33
CA VAL A 129 -12.88 -3.24 3.16
C VAL A 129 -12.94 -3.96 4.49
N ALA A 130 -12.22 -3.49 5.52
CA ALA A 130 -12.22 -4.10 6.86
C ALA A 130 -13.63 -4.06 7.50
N GLU A 131 -14.38 -2.98 7.33
CA GLU A 131 -15.80 -2.92 7.74
C GLU A 131 -16.65 -3.96 7.00
N LEU A 132 -16.46 -4.10 5.67
CA LEU A 132 -17.21 -5.06 4.86
C LEU A 132 -16.86 -6.53 5.19
N LEU A 133 -15.62 -6.81 5.59
CA LEU A 133 -15.19 -8.14 6.05
C LEU A 133 -15.83 -8.52 7.39
N GLY A 134 -16.10 -7.54 8.27
CA GLY A 134 -16.74 -7.75 9.55
C GLY A 134 -16.06 -8.89 10.35
N PRO A 135 -16.80 -9.96 10.74
CA PRO A 135 -16.25 -11.08 11.53
C PRO A 135 -15.19 -11.93 10.80
N SER A 136 -15.09 -11.83 9.47
CA SER A 136 -14.05 -12.51 8.69
C SER A 136 -12.70 -11.77 8.71
N LEU A 137 -12.63 -10.59 9.31
CA LEU A 137 -11.39 -9.83 9.46
C LEU A 137 -10.53 -10.44 10.57
N GLY A 138 -9.34 -10.93 10.23
CA GLY A 138 -8.34 -11.40 11.19
C GLY A 138 -7.60 -10.25 11.87
N SER A 139 -7.11 -9.28 11.08
CA SER A 139 -6.53 -8.02 11.56
C SER A 139 -6.53 -6.98 10.45
N PHE A 140 -6.52 -5.69 10.82
CA PHE A 140 -6.30 -4.58 9.91
C PHE A 140 -4.98 -3.88 10.24
N ASN A 141 -4.05 -3.89 9.29
CA ASN A 141 -2.71 -3.35 9.45
C ASN A 141 -2.54 -2.17 8.48
N ILE A 142 -2.05 -1.05 8.95
CA ILE A 142 -1.85 0.14 8.13
C ILE A 142 -0.40 0.59 8.18
N VAL A 143 0.14 1.02 7.03
CA VAL A 143 1.49 1.59 6.96
C VAL A 143 1.47 2.92 6.21
N GLY A 144 2.12 3.94 6.77
CA GLY A 144 2.13 5.28 6.18
C GLY A 144 0.72 5.82 5.91
N ALA A 145 -0.24 5.56 6.80
CA ALA A 145 -1.66 5.68 6.51
C ALA A 145 -2.12 7.09 6.12
N ALA A 146 -2.99 7.17 5.11
CA ALA A 146 -3.82 8.32 4.78
C ALA A 146 -5.20 8.20 5.46
N GLY A 147 -6.10 9.17 5.26
CA GLY A 147 -7.46 9.12 5.79
C GLY A 147 -7.65 9.75 7.16
N PHE A 148 -6.74 10.64 7.54
CA PHE A 148 -6.81 11.49 8.75
C PHE A 148 -7.30 12.92 8.44
N GLY A 149 -7.96 13.11 7.31
CA GLY A 149 -8.47 14.41 6.88
C GLY A 149 -7.48 15.19 5.98
N PRO A 150 -7.86 16.42 5.62
CA PRO A 150 -7.06 17.28 4.76
C PRO A 150 -5.77 17.69 5.46
N ARG A 151 -4.67 17.69 4.70
CA ARG A 151 -3.37 18.19 5.15
C ARG A 151 -3.20 19.65 4.76
N GLU A 152 -2.62 20.44 5.67
CA GLU A 152 -2.06 21.73 5.24
C GLU A 152 -0.93 21.48 4.25
N ARG A 153 -0.96 22.18 3.14
CA ARG A 153 0.10 22.07 2.11
C ARG A 153 1.35 22.80 2.57
N GLY A 154 2.42 22.05 2.82
CA GLY A 154 3.75 22.59 2.57
C GLY A 154 3.97 22.81 1.05
N PRO A 155 5.04 23.53 0.63
CA PRO A 155 5.35 23.71 -0.79
C PRO A 155 5.39 22.34 -1.47
N ASP A 156 4.50 22.14 -2.44
CA ASP A 156 4.38 20.90 -3.19
C ASP A 156 5.53 20.89 -4.22
N GLN A 157 6.56 20.10 -3.95
CA GLN A 157 7.70 19.91 -4.86
C GLN A 157 7.49 18.70 -5.78
N MET A 158 6.30 18.09 -5.74
CA MET A 158 5.97 16.98 -6.63
C MET A 158 5.86 17.45 -8.08
N ILE A 159 6.56 16.77 -8.94
CA ILE A 159 6.48 16.97 -10.39
C ILE A 159 5.39 16.07 -10.95
N LYS A 160 4.44 16.66 -11.65
CA LYS A 160 3.37 15.89 -12.29
C LYS A 160 3.94 15.10 -13.46
N ILE A 161 3.80 13.78 -13.42
CA ILE A 161 4.21 12.89 -14.50
C ILE A 161 3.13 12.90 -15.60
N HIS A 162 3.56 13.07 -16.85
CA HIS A 162 2.73 13.06 -18.05
C HIS A 162 3.27 12.07 -19.08
N PRO A 163 2.38 11.41 -19.87
CA PRO A 163 2.81 10.48 -20.92
C PRO A 163 3.64 11.14 -22.04
N ASP A 164 3.51 12.45 -22.21
CA ASP A 164 4.19 13.24 -23.28
C ASP A 164 5.60 13.69 -22.88
N MET A 165 6.05 13.40 -21.66
CA MET A 165 7.41 13.76 -21.22
C MET A 165 8.44 12.87 -21.91
N GLU A 166 9.60 13.46 -22.22
CA GLU A 166 10.76 12.71 -22.69
C GLU A 166 11.29 11.76 -21.61
N ALA A 167 12.00 10.71 -22.01
CA ALA A 167 12.42 9.63 -21.11
C ALA A 167 13.25 10.13 -19.91
N ASP A 168 14.16 11.09 -20.16
CA ASP A 168 14.99 11.67 -19.10
C ASP A 168 14.17 12.56 -18.16
N GLU A 169 13.22 13.35 -18.69
CA GLU A 169 12.31 14.15 -17.89
C GLU A 169 11.41 13.28 -16.99
N LEU A 170 10.89 12.17 -17.52
CA LEU A 170 10.10 11.19 -16.76
C LEU A 170 10.91 10.58 -15.62
N ARG A 171 12.17 10.23 -15.89
CA ARG A 171 13.09 9.68 -14.90
C ARG A 171 13.36 10.68 -13.79
N ASP A 172 13.70 11.91 -14.16
CA ASP A 172 14.02 12.98 -13.19
C ASP A 172 12.79 13.37 -12.34
N ALA A 173 11.61 13.45 -12.95
CA ALA A 173 10.36 13.67 -12.23
C ALA A 173 10.06 12.54 -11.23
N ALA A 174 10.25 11.28 -11.64
CA ALA A 174 10.07 10.13 -10.76
C ALA A 174 11.09 10.14 -9.61
N ALA A 175 12.37 10.38 -9.89
CA ALA A 175 13.43 10.48 -8.89
C ALA A 175 13.13 11.61 -7.87
N ASN A 176 12.75 12.80 -8.36
CA ASN A 176 12.33 13.89 -7.48
C ASN A 176 11.17 13.49 -6.57
N ASN A 177 10.14 12.85 -7.13
CA ASN A 177 8.94 12.47 -6.38
C ASN A 177 9.25 11.41 -5.33
N MET A 178 10.13 10.45 -5.65
CA MET A 178 10.58 9.43 -4.71
C MET A 178 11.35 10.06 -3.55
N GLY A 179 12.36 10.89 -3.82
CA GLY A 179 13.15 11.56 -2.79
C GLY A 179 12.38 12.61 -2.00
N TRP A 180 11.38 13.24 -2.60
CA TRP A 180 10.57 14.25 -1.91
C TRP A 180 9.48 13.64 -1.03
N LEU A 181 8.79 12.58 -1.48
CA LEU A 181 7.59 12.09 -0.79
C LEU A 181 7.76 10.71 -0.17
N MET A 182 8.41 9.78 -0.90
CA MET A 182 8.31 8.36 -0.58
C MET A 182 9.41 7.86 0.34
N LEU A 183 10.65 8.31 0.14
CA LEU A 183 11.81 7.83 0.89
C LEU A 183 12.28 8.88 1.91
N GLY A 184 12.70 8.41 3.08
CA GLY A 184 13.22 9.26 4.14
C GLY A 184 14.56 9.87 3.78
N ASP A 185 15.44 9.07 3.20
CA ASP A 185 16.74 9.50 2.70
C ASP A 185 16.75 9.56 1.17
N PRO A 186 16.96 10.74 0.56
CA PRO A 186 17.10 10.87 -0.89
C PRO A 186 18.23 10.04 -1.50
N GLU A 187 19.26 9.67 -0.74
CA GLU A 187 20.34 8.79 -1.21
C GLU A 187 19.86 7.35 -1.46
N ASN A 188 18.69 6.97 -0.92
CA ASN A 188 18.05 5.68 -1.16
C ASN A 188 17.22 5.63 -2.45
N VAL A 189 17.18 6.71 -3.23
CA VAL A 189 16.45 6.76 -4.51
C VAL A 189 17.25 6.02 -5.58
N GLY A 190 17.03 4.71 -5.66
CA GLY A 190 17.62 3.83 -6.68
C GLY A 190 16.75 3.70 -7.94
N GLU A 191 17.31 3.05 -8.96
CA GLU A 191 16.64 2.84 -10.26
C GLU A 191 15.38 1.99 -10.12
N LEU A 192 15.32 1.04 -9.18
CA LEU A 192 14.11 0.26 -8.91
C LEU A 192 12.95 1.17 -8.46
N ALA A 193 13.20 2.04 -7.49
CA ALA A 193 12.18 2.95 -6.99
C ALA A 193 11.70 3.94 -8.08
N ILE A 194 12.64 4.48 -8.87
CA ILE A 194 12.36 5.36 -10.01
C ILE A 194 11.50 4.63 -11.06
N HIS A 195 11.88 3.40 -11.42
CA HIS A 195 11.14 2.59 -12.40
C HIS A 195 9.70 2.31 -11.93
N ILE A 196 9.51 1.90 -10.68
CA ILE A 196 8.19 1.65 -10.09
C ILE A 196 7.34 2.91 -10.12
N GLN A 197 7.86 4.04 -9.66
CA GLN A 197 7.13 5.32 -9.64
C GLN A 197 6.70 5.75 -11.04
N ARG A 198 7.63 5.71 -11.99
CA ARG A 198 7.38 6.10 -13.39
C ARG A 198 6.31 5.22 -14.02
N SER A 199 6.52 3.90 -13.98
CA SER A 199 5.63 2.95 -14.64
C SER A 199 4.21 2.95 -14.06
N ASN A 200 4.08 3.06 -12.75
CA ASN A 200 2.79 3.08 -12.07
C ASN A 200 2.06 4.41 -12.31
N SER A 201 2.76 5.55 -12.24
CA SER A 201 2.15 6.87 -12.47
C SER A 201 1.56 7.02 -13.87
N LEU A 202 2.23 6.46 -14.89
CA LEU A 202 1.75 6.49 -16.27
C LEU A 202 0.49 5.63 -16.49
N ARG A 203 0.26 4.61 -15.65
CA ARG A 203 -0.89 3.72 -15.74
C ARG A 203 -2.04 4.10 -14.82
N ALA A 204 -1.85 5.05 -13.91
CA ALA A 204 -2.86 5.44 -12.94
C ALA A 204 -4.05 6.17 -13.59
N ARG A 205 -5.25 5.64 -13.39
CA ARG A 205 -6.53 6.21 -13.84
C ARG A 205 -7.37 6.72 -12.68
N THR A 206 -7.39 5.98 -11.58
CA THR A 206 -8.10 6.37 -10.36
C THR A 206 -7.42 7.55 -9.65
N LEU A 207 -8.20 8.59 -9.34
CA LEU A 207 -7.75 9.76 -8.60
C LEU A 207 -7.70 9.47 -7.10
N SER A 208 -6.56 8.97 -6.61
CA SER A 208 -6.38 8.58 -5.21
C SER A 208 -6.34 9.74 -4.22
N ARG A 209 -5.81 10.91 -4.63
CA ARG A 209 -5.57 12.04 -3.71
C ARG A 209 -6.84 12.58 -3.04
N PRO A 210 -7.97 12.86 -3.74
CA PRO A 210 -9.19 13.32 -3.09
C PRO A 210 -9.68 12.36 -2.01
N ILE A 211 -9.58 11.05 -2.25
CA ILE A 211 -9.98 9.99 -1.30
C ILE A 211 -9.03 9.96 -0.10
N SER A 212 -7.72 10.06 -0.34
CA SER A 212 -6.70 10.06 0.71
C SER A 212 -6.82 11.23 1.70
N MET A 213 -7.48 12.33 1.28
CA MET A 213 -7.65 13.54 2.08
C MET A 213 -8.97 13.56 2.88
N THR A 214 -9.73 12.47 2.87
CA THR A 214 -10.94 12.31 3.68
C THR A 214 -10.62 11.81 5.09
N MET A 215 -11.63 11.77 5.96
CA MET A 215 -11.58 11.14 7.29
C MET A 215 -11.98 9.66 7.25
N ARG A 216 -12.15 9.06 6.07
CA ARG A 216 -12.80 7.76 5.90
C ARG A 216 -12.14 6.61 6.66
N LEU A 217 -10.81 6.64 6.83
CA LEU A 217 -10.13 5.68 7.69
C LEU A 217 -10.58 5.83 9.14
N MET A 218 -10.57 7.05 9.67
CA MET A 218 -10.97 7.31 11.06
C MET A 218 -12.44 6.97 11.31
N GLU A 219 -13.32 7.31 10.36
CA GLU A 219 -14.75 6.99 10.42
C GLU A 219 -15.02 5.47 10.44
N ALA A 220 -14.16 4.67 9.82
CA ALA A 220 -14.29 3.22 9.81
C ALA A 220 -13.89 2.55 11.12
N LEU A 221 -12.97 3.14 11.89
CA LEU A 221 -12.32 2.48 13.03
C LEU A 221 -13.32 1.97 14.08
N GLU A 222 -14.41 2.67 14.34
CA GLU A 222 -15.44 2.27 15.31
C GLU A 222 -16.17 0.97 14.91
N ASN A 223 -16.23 0.67 13.59
CA ASN A 223 -16.93 -0.47 13.03
C ASN A 223 -16.01 -1.67 12.73
N ILE A 224 -14.69 -1.50 12.83
CA ILE A 224 -13.72 -2.56 12.57
C ILE A 224 -13.66 -3.51 13.76
N LEU A 225 -14.04 -4.77 13.54
CA LEU A 225 -14.18 -5.77 14.62
C LEU A 225 -12.87 -6.45 15.03
N GLY A 226 -11.84 -6.42 14.18
CA GLY A 226 -10.56 -7.08 14.44
C GLY A 226 -9.50 -6.16 15.08
N PRO A 227 -8.33 -6.69 15.45
CA PRO A 227 -7.18 -5.90 15.87
C PRO A 227 -6.77 -4.89 14.79
N VAL A 228 -6.38 -3.68 15.23
CA VAL A 228 -5.84 -2.64 14.34
C VAL A 228 -4.40 -2.37 14.72
N ASN A 229 -3.50 -2.41 13.74
CA ASN A 229 -2.08 -2.14 13.91
C ASN A 229 -1.63 -1.05 12.93
N ALA A 230 -0.65 -0.25 13.33
CA ALA A 230 -0.14 0.83 12.51
C ALA A 230 1.39 0.91 12.53
N VAL A 231 1.98 1.18 11.37
CA VAL A 231 3.43 1.42 11.23
C VAL A 231 3.64 2.72 10.46
N TRP A 232 4.55 3.55 10.96
CA TRP A 232 5.05 4.73 10.25
C TRP A 232 6.58 4.76 10.28
N GLY A 233 7.17 5.38 9.27
CA GLY A 233 8.55 5.84 9.34
C GLY A 233 8.61 7.20 10.06
N ASP A 234 9.64 7.44 10.84
CA ASP A 234 9.84 8.72 11.54
C ASP A 234 10.18 9.88 10.58
N LEU A 235 10.68 9.55 9.38
CA LEU A 235 10.98 10.48 8.30
C LEU A 235 9.84 10.61 7.26
N ASP A 236 8.65 10.04 7.54
CA ASP A 236 7.50 10.16 6.64
C ASP A 236 7.05 11.62 6.50
N ARG A 237 7.38 12.22 5.36
CA ARG A 237 7.03 13.63 5.05
C ARG A 237 5.54 13.86 4.91
N THR A 238 4.74 12.82 4.70
CA THR A 238 3.28 12.95 4.66
C THR A 238 2.67 13.18 6.03
N THR A 239 3.42 12.87 7.09
CA THR A 239 3.05 13.06 8.49
C THR A 239 3.87 14.13 9.18
N ALA A 240 4.78 14.82 8.47
CA ALA A 240 5.67 15.82 9.06
C ALA A 240 4.90 16.84 9.91
N GLY A 241 5.27 16.94 11.21
CA GLY A 241 4.61 17.79 12.18
C GLY A 241 3.21 17.34 12.63
N THR A 242 2.71 16.20 12.16
CA THR A 242 1.37 15.68 12.49
C THR A 242 1.36 14.22 12.94
N LEU A 243 2.50 13.56 13.00
CA LEU A 243 2.56 12.13 13.35
C LEU A 243 2.00 11.85 14.74
N GLU A 244 2.43 12.59 15.75
CA GLU A 244 1.91 12.45 17.12
C GLU A 244 0.40 12.64 17.19
N MET A 245 -0.11 13.70 16.54
CA MET A 245 -1.56 13.94 16.45
C MET A 245 -2.31 12.74 15.83
N ARG A 246 -1.76 12.13 14.77
CA ARG A 246 -2.38 10.94 14.14
C ARG A 246 -2.35 9.72 15.04
N ILE A 247 -1.28 9.54 15.77
CA ILE A 247 -1.14 8.49 16.80
C ILE A 247 -2.21 8.68 17.88
N ASP A 248 -2.37 9.90 18.38
CA ASP A 248 -3.37 10.23 19.40
C ASP A 248 -4.78 9.97 18.87
N MET A 249 -5.11 10.47 17.67
CA MET A 249 -6.41 10.21 17.02
C MET A 249 -6.69 8.71 16.89
N LEU A 250 -5.69 7.93 16.43
CA LEU A 250 -5.85 6.49 16.30
C LEU A 250 -6.05 5.80 17.66
N LYS A 251 -5.33 6.23 18.69
CA LYS A 251 -5.43 5.70 20.05
C LYS A 251 -6.75 6.09 20.73
N ASP A 252 -7.29 7.25 20.44
CA ASP A 252 -8.60 7.68 20.96
C ASP A 252 -9.71 6.78 20.46
N GLU A 253 -9.69 6.40 19.17
CA GLU A 253 -10.69 5.50 18.58
C GLU A 253 -10.38 4.01 18.88
N ARG A 254 -9.09 3.63 18.93
CA ARG A 254 -8.61 2.26 19.12
C ARG A 254 -7.51 2.24 20.18
N PRO A 255 -7.85 2.30 21.47
CA PRO A 255 -6.88 2.23 22.56
C PRO A 255 -6.04 0.95 22.57
N ASP A 256 -6.57 -0.12 21.98
CA ASP A 256 -5.92 -1.42 21.78
C ASP A 256 -4.96 -1.49 20.58
N ALA A 257 -4.95 -0.48 19.70
CA ALA A 257 -4.10 -0.51 18.52
C ALA A 257 -2.60 -0.61 18.88
N ARG A 258 -1.89 -1.54 18.25
CA ARG A 258 -0.43 -1.59 18.30
C ARG A 258 0.15 -0.61 17.28
N ILE A 259 1.00 0.29 17.74
CA ILE A 259 1.61 1.33 16.89
C ILE A 259 3.12 1.24 17.01
N GLU A 260 3.80 1.16 15.86
CA GLU A 260 5.25 1.08 15.78
C GLU A 260 5.80 2.16 14.84
N ILE A 261 6.95 2.71 15.20
CA ILE A 261 7.67 3.68 14.38
C ILE A 261 9.01 3.07 13.98
N ILE A 262 9.29 3.08 12.67
CA ILE A 262 10.58 2.61 12.15
C ILE A 262 11.49 3.81 11.92
N GLU A 263 12.57 3.86 12.68
CA GLU A 263 13.56 4.93 12.62
C GLU A 263 14.31 4.91 11.26
N GLY A 264 14.51 6.07 10.69
CA GLY A 264 15.23 6.27 9.43
C GLY A 264 14.43 5.90 8.17
N ALA A 265 13.13 5.59 8.30
CA ALA A 265 12.28 5.26 7.18
C ALA A 265 11.32 6.41 6.82
N GLY A 266 11.07 6.58 5.52
CA GLY A 266 10.11 7.55 4.98
C GLY A 266 8.70 6.99 4.84
N HIS A 267 7.94 7.59 3.95
CA HIS A 267 6.55 7.22 3.67
C HIS A 267 6.40 5.78 3.17
N TRP A 268 7.29 5.33 2.28
CA TRP A 268 7.30 3.97 1.76
C TRP A 268 8.11 3.03 2.68
N THR A 269 7.68 3.00 3.92
CA THR A 269 8.36 2.31 5.03
C THR A 269 8.62 0.83 4.73
N GLN A 270 7.65 0.12 4.16
CA GLN A 270 7.75 -1.30 3.81
C GLN A 270 8.71 -1.59 2.64
N TYR A 271 9.09 -0.57 1.88
CA TYR A 271 10.13 -0.66 0.87
C TYR A 271 11.50 -0.30 1.47
N GLU A 272 11.58 0.85 2.14
CA GLU A 272 12.84 1.41 2.64
C GLU A 272 13.41 0.60 3.81
N ALA A 273 12.57 0.11 4.70
CA ALA A 273 12.95 -0.72 5.85
C ALA A 273 12.30 -2.12 5.78
N ALA A 274 12.36 -2.77 4.60
CA ALA A 274 11.60 -3.96 4.29
C ALA A 274 11.76 -5.10 5.30
N ASP A 275 13.00 -5.42 5.70
CA ASP A 275 13.27 -6.52 6.63
C ASP A 275 12.57 -6.27 7.98
N ARG A 276 12.78 -5.08 8.57
CA ARG A 276 12.16 -4.74 9.86
C ARG A 276 10.63 -4.65 9.76
N TYR A 277 10.13 -4.10 8.65
CA TYR A 277 8.69 -4.03 8.43
C TYR A 277 8.04 -5.42 8.31
N ASN A 278 8.67 -6.34 7.56
CA ASN A 278 8.19 -7.71 7.41
C ASN A 278 8.13 -8.44 8.76
N GLU A 279 9.19 -8.32 9.58
CA GLU A 279 9.21 -8.87 10.95
C GLU A 279 8.06 -8.31 11.79
N LEU A 280 7.90 -6.98 11.82
CA LEU A 280 6.85 -6.32 12.58
C LEU A 280 5.44 -6.75 12.14
N LEU A 281 5.20 -6.83 10.83
CA LEU A 281 3.89 -7.24 10.33
C LEU A 281 3.55 -8.67 10.77
N VAL A 282 4.52 -9.59 10.69
CA VAL A 282 4.35 -10.97 11.19
C VAL A 282 4.08 -10.99 12.70
N GLU A 283 4.86 -10.23 13.49
CA GLU A 283 4.64 -10.11 14.94
C GLU A 283 3.24 -9.58 15.28
N MET A 284 2.77 -8.55 14.58
CA MET A 284 1.46 -7.94 14.76
C MET A 284 0.31 -8.89 14.43
N ILE A 285 0.45 -9.68 13.36
CA ILE A 285 -0.56 -10.65 12.96
C ILE A 285 -0.58 -11.84 13.91
N CYS A 286 0.58 -12.37 14.28
CA CYS A 286 0.70 -13.54 15.15
C CYS A 286 0.51 -13.22 16.65
N GLY A 287 0.35 -11.97 17.04
CA GLY A 287 0.16 -11.56 18.44
C GLY A 287 1.40 -11.78 19.33
N LYS A 288 2.59 -11.61 18.75
CA LYS A 288 3.89 -11.82 19.44
C LYS A 288 4.54 -10.52 19.83
#